data_69647d444d9461b464a542245c67082e
#
_entry.id   69647d444d9461b464a542245c67082e
#
_cell.length_a   1.000
_cell.length_b   1.000
_cell.length_c   1.000
_cell.angle_alpha   90.00
_cell.angle_beta   90.00
_cell.angle_gamma   90.00
#
_symmetry.space_group_name_H-M   'P 1'
#
loop_
_entity.id
_entity.type
_entity.pdbx_description
1 polymer ?
#
loop_
_entity_poly.entity_id
_entity_poly.type
_entity_poly.pdbx_seq_one_letter_code
_entity_poly.pdbx_strand_id
1 'polypeptide(L)'
;MLLCDGGISDNFPWNPLDEDFRPDLIVGSICTEGNTPPSEQSNIMDQAFMLAMHDTDYTLPEERSVTIRRAVGVNMLDFDQAEAIMNAGYEDAVAAMPQLLEKVAERRDSAYYAGRREAFRAKCPPLVFDDYKLEGLKRAQREYIRDFVQVDRRTPGIQRPMGFEELKDNLFEVLAGGDFTMDFPVVRYDSLRKG
;
A
#
# COMPACT_ATOMS: atom_id res chain seq x y z
N MET A 1 8.01 16.11 -14.40
CA MET A 1 6.58 15.69 -14.49
C MET A 1 5.96 15.98 -13.15
N LEU A 2 4.86 16.73 -13.13
CA LEU A 2 4.12 17.00 -11.90
C LEU A 2 3.12 15.85 -11.67
N LEU A 3 3.13 15.24 -10.51
CA LEU A 3 2.20 14.16 -10.14
C LEU A 3 1.31 14.67 -9.01
N CYS A 4 0.06 14.25 -9.01
CA CYS A 4 -0.89 14.50 -7.93
C CYS A 4 -1.60 13.20 -7.54
N ASP A 5 -2.33 13.23 -6.44
CA ASP A 5 -3.15 12.12 -5.99
C ASP A 5 -4.28 11.83 -7.00
N GLY A 6 -4.45 10.56 -7.37
CA GLY A 6 -5.51 10.14 -8.29
C GLY A 6 -6.92 10.40 -7.78
N GLY A 7 -7.11 10.42 -6.45
CA GLY A 7 -8.37 10.76 -5.81
C GLY A 7 -8.90 12.16 -6.11
N ILE A 8 -8.03 13.07 -6.60
CA ILE A 8 -8.48 14.39 -7.08
C ILE A 8 -9.36 14.25 -8.33
N SER A 9 -9.05 13.30 -9.21
CA SER A 9 -9.80 13.05 -10.44
C SER A 9 -10.95 12.08 -10.23
N ASP A 10 -10.74 11.01 -9.48
CA ASP A 10 -11.75 10.00 -9.16
C ASP A 10 -11.36 9.27 -7.88
N ASN A 11 -12.14 9.49 -6.83
CA ASN A 11 -11.90 8.92 -5.51
C ASN A 11 -12.50 7.51 -5.32
N PHE A 12 -13.25 7.01 -6.31
CA PHE A 12 -13.87 5.69 -6.31
C PHE A 12 -13.89 5.10 -7.73
N PRO A 13 -12.71 4.78 -8.31
CA PRO A 13 -12.52 4.44 -9.72
C PRO A 13 -13.04 3.04 -10.07
N TRP A 14 -14.33 2.78 -9.91
CA TRP A 14 -14.94 1.49 -10.20
C TRP A 14 -15.15 1.26 -11.71
N ASN A 15 -15.40 2.32 -12.49
CA ASN A 15 -15.55 2.22 -13.94
C ASN A 15 -14.30 1.67 -14.63
N PRO A 16 -13.08 2.22 -14.40
CA PRO A 16 -11.85 1.64 -14.94
C PRO A 16 -11.61 0.20 -14.47
N LEU A 17 -11.93 -0.10 -13.19
CA LEU A 17 -11.83 -1.47 -12.67
C LEU A 17 -12.72 -2.42 -13.47
N ASP A 18 -13.94 -2.00 -13.75
CA ASP A 18 -14.90 -2.81 -14.49
C ASP A 18 -14.51 -3.00 -15.96
N GLU A 19 -14.08 -1.93 -16.62
CA GLU A 19 -13.67 -1.95 -18.02
C GLU A 19 -12.44 -2.83 -18.24
N ASP A 20 -11.42 -2.69 -17.39
CA ASP A 20 -10.13 -3.38 -17.55
C ASP A 20 -10.17 -4.84 -17.10
N PHE A 21 -10.85 -5.14 -16.00
CA PHE A 21 -10.81 -6.47 -15.35
C PHE A 21 -12.09 -7.29 -15.50
N ARG A 22 -13.23 -6.67 -15.80
CA ARG A 22 -14.54 -7.31 -15.94
C ARG A 22 -14.84 -8.31 -14.82
N PRO A 23 -14.83 -7.87 -13.56
CA PRO A 23 -15.03 -8.76 -12.43
C PRO A 23 -16.48 -9.27 -12.38
N ASP A 24 -16.67 -10.49 -11.91
CA ASP A 24 -18.01 -11.07 -11.70
C ASP A 24 -18.75 -10.37 -10.54
N LEU A 25 -18.00 -9.86 -9.55
CA LEU A 25 -18.54 -9.16 -8.41
C LEU A 25 -17.62 -7.99 -8.01
N ILE A 26 -18.21 -6.83 -7.80
CA ILE A 26 -17.52 -5.64 -7.28
C ILE A 26 -17.92 -5.41 -5.83
N VAL A 27 -16.96 -5.29 -4.93
CA VAL A 27 -17.20 -4.89 -3.55
C VAL A 27 -16.67 -3.48 -3.37
N GLY A 28 -17.58 -2.54 -3.14
CA GLY A 28 -17.24 -1.14 -2.89
C GLY A 28 -17.23 -0.81 -1.40
N SER A 29 -16.14 -0.25 -0.92
CA SER A 29 -16.04 0.30 0.45
C SER A 29 -15.96 1.82 0.39
N ILE A 30 -16.97 2.49 0.92
CA ILE A 30 -17.11 3.94 0.84
C ILE A 30 -17.11 4.49 2.28
N CYS A 31 -16.07 5.23 2.64
CA CYS A 31 -15.90 5.84 3.98
C CYS A 31 -16.14 7.36 3.99
N THR A 32 -16.71 7.89 2.94
CA THR A 32 -17.01 9.32 2.79
C THR A 32 -18.52 9.57 2.71
N GLU A 33 -18.94 10.82 3.02
CA GLU A 33 -20.31 11.27 2.80
C GLU A 33 -20.68 11.43 1.32
N GLY A 34 -19.68 11.48 0.45
CA GLY A 34 -19.83 11.64 -1.00
C GLY A 34 -19.41 13.01 -1.49
N ASN A 35 -19.96 13.43 -2.63
CA ASN A 35 -19.70 14.73 -3.25
C ASN A 35 -20.43 15.84 -2.49
N THR A 36 -19.83 16.30 -1.39
CA THR A 36 -20.41 17.35 -0.57
C THR A 36 -19.86 18.70 -1.00
N PRO A 37 -20.70 19.66 -1.39
CA PRO A 37 -20.21 20.99 -1.75
C PRO A 37 -19.61 21.69 -0.53
N PRO A 38 -18.62 22.57 -0.71
CA PRO A 38 -18.06 23.34 0.39
C PRO A 38 -19.14 24.19 1.07
N SER A 39 -19.11 24.25 2.40
CA SER A 39 -20.02 25.08 3.19
C SER A 39 -19.36 26.43 3.54
N GLU A 40 -20.16 27.43 3.87
CA GLU A 40 -19.66 28.73 4.35
C GLU A 40 -18.85 28.61 5.66
N GLN A 41 -19.02 27.52 6.39
CA GLN A 41 -18.33 27.22 7.64
C GLN A 41 -17.01 26.47 7.45
N SER A 42 -16.75 25.94 6.24
CA SER A 42 -15.51 25.26 5.91
C SER A 42 -14.36 26.25 5.89
N ASN A 43 -13.17 25.84 6.32
CA ASN A 43 -11.98 26.69 6.18
C ASN A 43 -11.60 26.86 4.70
N ILE A 44 -10.80 27.87 4.41
CA ILE A 44 -10.42 28.23 3.02
C ILE A 44 -9.66 27.08 2.33
N MET A 45 -8.85 26.34 3.07
CA MET A 45 -8.09 25.21 2.50
C MET A 45 -9.00 24.06 2.12
N ASP A 46 -9.98 23.73 2.97
CA ASP A 46 -10.98 22.70 2.68
C ASP A 46 -11.84 23.10 1.49
N GLN A 47 -12.26 24.37 1.42
CA GLN A 47 -12.99 24.88 0.26
C GLN A 47 -12.18 24.77 -1.04
N ALA A 48 -10.90 25.17 -0.99
CA ALA A 48 -10.01 25.08 -2.16
C ALA A 48 -9.77 23.63 -2.58
N PHE A 49 -9.62 22.72 -1.62
CA PHE A 49 -9.45 21.28 -1.88
C PHE A 49 -10.71 20.69 -2.52
N MET A 50 -11.89 20.96 -1.97
CA MET A 50 -13.16 20.49 -2.52
C MET A 50 -13.43 21.02 -3.93
N LEU A 51 -13.04 22.27 -4.23
CA LEU A 51 -13.15 22.85 -5.57
C LEU A 51 -12.17 22.21 -6.58
N ALA A 52 -11.06 21.65 -6.10
CA ALA A 52 -10.08 20.98 -6.96
C ALA A 52 -10.46 19.52 -7.27
N MET A 53 -11.29 18.91 -6.42
CA MET A 53 -11.75 17.54 -6.63
C MET A 53 -12.88 17.46 -7.64
N HIS A 54 -12.83 16.46 -8.50
CA HIS A 54 -13.95 16.14 -9.37
C HIS A 54 -15.03 15.37 -8.63
N ASP A 55 -16.28 15.49 -9.10
CA ASP A 55 -17.35 14.64 -8.61
C ASP A 55 -17.06 13.17 -8.93
N THR A 56 -17.21 12.34 -7.91
CA THR A 56 -16.97 10.90 -7.99
C THR A 56 -18.30 10.16 -8.13
N ASP A 57 -18.38 9.21 -9.07
CA ASP A 57 -19.53 8.31 -9.18
C ASP A 57 -19.42 7.16 -8.20
N TYR A 58 -20.23 7.19 -7.15
CA TYR A 58 -20.32 6.11 -6.15
C TYR A 58 -21.39 5.05 -6.45
N THR A 59 -21.96 5.06 -7.67
CA THR A 59 -23.08 4.18 -8.05
C THR A 59 -22.57 2.90 -8.69
N LEU A 60 -22.51 1.84 -7.94
CA LEU A 60 -22.14 0.51 -8.47
C LEU A 60 -23.36 -0.18 -9.13
N PRO A 61 -23.14 -1.05 -10.13
CA PRO A 61 -24.19 -1.88 -10.74
C PRO A 61 -24.77 -2.85 -9.70
N GLU A 62 -26.06 -2.70 -9.36
CA GLU A 62 -26.74 -3.45 -8.27
C GLU A 62 -26.65 -4.97 -8.44
N GLU A 63 -26.75 -5.48 -9.66
CA GLU A 63 -26.79 -6.91 -9.94
C GLU A 63 -25.50 -7.64 -9.54
N ARG A 64 -24.36 -6.98 -9.69
CA ARG A 64 -23.03 -7.57 -9.50
C ARG A 64 -22.12 -6.75 -8.57
N SER A 65 -22.73 -6.10 -7.58
CA SER A 65 -21.96 -5.37 -6.58
C SER A 65 -22.53 -5.53 -5.18
N VAL A 66 -21.70 -5.28 -4.20
CA VAL A 66 -22.05 -5.08 -2.79
C VAL A 66 -21.36 -3.81 -2.32
N THR A 67 -22.13 -2.86 -1.81
CA THR A 67 -21.62 -1.60 -1.29
C THR A 67 -21.66 -1.59 0.23
N ILE A 68 -20.51 -1.36 0.85
CA ILE A 68 -20.37 -1.13 2.28
C ILE A 68 -20.08 0.36 2.44
N ARG A 69 -20.99 1.07 3.13
CA ARG A 69 -20.88 2.53 3.25
C ARG A 69 -21.02 2.99 4.69
N ARG A 70 -20.05 3.77 5.14
CA ARG A 70 -20.10 4.47 6.43
C ARG A 70 -19.40 5.81 6.30
N ALA A 71 -20.11 6.89 6.52
CA ALA A 71 -19.49 8.20 6.75
C ALA A 71 -18.83 8.20 8.13
N VAL A 72 -17.51 8.34 8.17
CA VAL A 72 -16.76 8.22 9.45
C VAL A 72 -16.71 9.50 10.26
N GLY A 73 -17.07 10.66 9.69
CA GLY A 73 -17.22 11.93 10.43
C GLY A 73 -15.94 12.43 11.13
N VAL A 74 -14.77 11.96 10.71
CA VAL A 74 -13.48 12.33 11.26
C VAL A 74 -12.61 13.01 10.22
N ASN A 75 -11.64 13.82 10.64
CA ASN A 75 -10.70 14.42 9.75
C ASN A 75 -9.77 13.34 9.16
N MET A 76 -9.37 13.51 7.89
CA MET A 76 -8.51 12.59 7.15
C MET A 76 -7.18 12.28 7.87
N LEU A 77 -6.68 13.20 8.69
CA LEU A 77 -5.42 13.06 9.43
C LEU A 77 -5.61 12.72 10.92
N ASP A 78 -6.83 12.41 11.36
CA ASP A 78 -7.13 12.07 12.74
C ASP A 78 -6.91 10.56 12.97
N PHE A 79 -5.67 10.19 13.24
CA PHE A 79 -5.27 8.79 13.47
C PHE A 79 -5.57 8.29 14.89
N ASP A 80 -5.93 9.18 15.83
CA ASP A 80 -6.20 8.80 17.22
C ASP A 80 -7.45 7.93 17.34
N GLN A 81 -8.36 8.01 16.36
CA GLN A 81 -9.60 7.21 16.30
C GLN A 81 -9.49 5.97 15.39
N ALA A 82 -8.30 5.63 14.91
CA ALA A 82 -8.09 4.57 13.92
C ALA A 82 -8.70 3.22 14.37
N GLU A 83 -8.51 2.82 15.63
CA GLU A 83 -9.05 1.56 16.17
C GLU A 83 -10.58 1.55 16.14
N ALA A 84 -11.22 2.63 16.56
CA ALA A 84 -12.68 2.74 16.55
C ALA A 84 -13.26 2.70 15.14
N ILE A 85 -12.59 3.36 14.18
CA ILE A 85 -12.97 3.37 12.76
C ILE A 85 -12.81 1.98 12.14
N MET A 86 -11.72 1.29 12.43
CA MET A 86 -11.48 -0.08 11.97
C MET A 86 -12.53 -1.05 12.48
N ASN A 87 -12.88 -0.98 13.77
CA ASN A 87 -13.92 -1.81 14.37
C ASN A 87 -15.29 -1.55 13.73
N ALA A 88 -15.64 -0.29 13.54
CA ALA A 88 -16.90 0.09 12.89
C ALA A 88 -16.97 -0.42 11.43
N GLY A 89 -15.89 -0.31 10.67
CA GLY A 89 -15.81 -0.86 9.31
C GLY A 89 -15.88 -2.39 9.27
N TYR A 90 -15.32 -3.06 10.27
CA TYR A 90 -15.44 -4.51 10.43
C TYR A 90 -16.89 -4.94 10.71
N GLU A 91 -17.60 -4.25 11.59
CA GLU A 91 -19.01 -4.50 11.87
C GLU A 91 -19.88 -4.34 10.61
N ASP A 92 -19.64 -3.29 9.82
CA ASP A 92 -20.37 -3.08 8.55
C ASP A 92 -20.07 -4.17 7.54
N ALA A 93 -18.82 -4.61 7.44
CA ALA A 93 -18.44 -5.71 6.57
C ALA A 93 -19.10 -7.03 6.99
N VAL A 94 -19.16 -7.32 8.29
CA VAL A 94 -19.88 -8.49 8.83
C VAL A 94 -21.38 -8.40 8.53
N ALA A 95 -22.00 -7.22 8.68
CA ALA A 95 -23.40 -7.02 8.35
C ALA A 95 -23.70 -7.22 6.84
N ALA A 96 -22.74 -6.88 5.96
CA ALA A 96 -22.87 -7.07 4.53
C ALA A 96 -22.60 -8.54 4.06
N MET A 97 -22.02 -9.39 4.91
CA MET A 97 -21.65 -10.77 4.57
C MET A 97 -22.80 -11.61 4.00
N PRO A 98 -24.04 -11.58 4.51
CA PRO A 98 -25.12 -12.37 3.91
C PRO A 98 -25.36 -12.02 2.44
N GLN A 99 -25.41 -10.72 2.10
CA GLN A 99 -25.59 -10.24 0.74
C GLN A 99 -24.39 -10.64 -0.17
N LEU A 100 -23.18 -10.54 0.37
CA LEU A 100 -21.98 -10.93 -0.35
C LEU A 100 -21.95 -12.43 -0.63
N LEU A 101 -22.32 -13.24 0.35
CA LEU A 101 -22.34 -14.70 0.21
C LEU A 101 -23.41 -15.19 -0.77
N GLU A 102 -24.51 -14.46 -0.93
CA GLU A 102 -25.55 -14.73 -1.92
C GLU A 102 -25.05 -14.53 -3.36
N LYS A 103 -24.22 -13.49 -3.57
CA LYS A 103 -23.68 -13.14 -4.89
C LYS A 103 -22.42 -13.91 -5.27
N VAL A 104 -21.72 -14.56 -4.32
CA VAL A 104 -20.52 -15.35 -4.60
C VAL A 104 -20.89 -16.72 -5.14
N ALA A 105 -20.68 -16.93 -6.44
CA ALA A 105 -21.03 -18.19 -7.13
C ALA A 105 -20.13 -19.37 -6.74
N GLU A 106 -18.84 -19.15 -6.55
CA GLU A 106 -17.88 -20.20 -6.20
C GLU A 106 -17.16 -19.90 -4.91
N ARG A 107 -17.02 -20.93 -4.09
CA ARG A 107 -16.21 -20.88 -2.85
C ARG A 107 -15.09 -21.90 -2.93
N ARG A 108 -13.93 -21.48 -2.53
CA ARG A 108 -12.75 -22.34 -2.42
C ARG A 108 -12.30 -22.36 -0.96
N ASP A 109 -11.76 -23.47 -0.53
CA ASP A 109 -11.21 -23.60 0.82
C ASP A 109 -9.89 -22.81 0.99
N SER A 110 -9.45 -22.69 2.22
CA SER A 110 -8.22 -21.99 2.56
C SER A 110 -6.98 -22.66 1.95
N ALA A 111 -7.00 -24.00 1.78
CA ALA A 111 -5.89 -24.76 1.21
C ALA A 111 -5.68 -24.41 -0.27
N TYR A 112 -6.77 -24.21 -1.02
CA TYR A 112 -6.70 -23.75 -2.40
C TYR A 112 -5.98 -22.40 -2.54
N TYR A 113 -6.35 -21.43 -1.70
CA TYR A 113 -5.72 -20.11 -1.73
C TYR A 113 -4.27 -20.13 -1.23
N ALA A 114 -3.97 -20.96 -0.22
CA ALA A 114 -2.61 -21.16 0.25
C ALA A 114 -1.71 -21.72 -0.86
N GLY A 115 -2.18 -22.76 -1.55
CA GLY A 115 -1.45 -23.36 -2.67
C GLY A 115 -1.23 -22.39 -3.84
N ARG A 116 -2.22 -21.56 -4.17
CA ARG A 116 -2.05 -20.51 -5.20
C ARG A 116 -1.01 -19.46 -4.80
N ARG A 117 -1.02 -19.04 -3.54
CA ARG A 117 -0.01 -18.08 -3.02
C ARG A 117 1.39 -18.68 -3.04
N GLU A 118 1.53 -19.92 -2.65
CA GLU A 118 2.81 -20.63 -2.69
C GLU A 118 3.33 -20.78 -4.13
N ALA A 119 2.46 -21.22 -5.04
CA ALA A 119 2.80 -21.32 -6.47
C ALA A 119 3.17 -19.95 -7.09
N PHE A 120 2.55 -18.87 -6.64
CA PHE A 120 2.94 -17.52 -7.07
C PHE A 120 4.29 -17.12 -6.50
N ARG A 121 4.52 -17.33 -5.20
CA ARG A 121 5.80 -17.02 -4.52
C ARG A 121 6.96 -17.82 -5.11
N ALA A 122 6.72 -19.07 -5.50
CA ALA A 122 7.74 -19.89 -6.14
C ALA A 122 8.21 -19.35 -7.50
N LYS A 123 7.45 -18.47 -8.14
CA LYS A 123 7.86 -17.76 -9.36
C LYS A 123 8.70 -16.53 -9.10
N CYS A 124 8.66 -16.01 -7.87
CA CYS A 124 9.45 -14.85 -7.50
C CYS A 124 10.90 -15.29 -7.24
N PRO A 125 11.89 -14.52 -7.71
CA PRO A 125 13.27 -14.79 -7.34
C PRO A 125 13.44 -14.63 -5.83
N PRO A 126 14.37 -15.36 -5.20
CA PRO A 126 14.67 -15.15 -3.80
C PRO A 126 15.16 -13.72 -3.59
N LEU A 127 14.64 -13.07 -2.53
CA LEU A 127 15.09 -11.74 -2.14
C LEU A 127 16.44 -11.85 -1.42
N VAL A 128 17.50 -12.03 -2.20
CA VAL A 128 18.88 -12.07 -1.76
C VAL A 128 19.61 -10.92 -2.40
N PHE A 129 20.27 -10.11 -1.59
CA PHE A 129 21.00 -8.92 -2.00
C PHE A 129 22.50 -9.21 -1.93
N ASP A 130 23.18 -9.12 -3.03
CA ASP A 130 24.61 -9.41 -3.17
C ASP A 130 25.45 -8.18 -3.55
N ASP A 131 24.79 -7.07 -3.86
CA ASP A 131 25.44 -5.81 -4.18
C ASP A 131 24.64 -4.62 -3.64
N TYR A 132 25.30 -3.58 -3.14
CA TYR A 132 24.67 -2.34 -2.72
C TYR A 132 25.50 -1.12 -3.04
N LYS A 133 24.80 -0.07 -3.41
CA LYS A 133 25.37 1.22 -3.73
C LYS A 133 24.89 2.24 -2.69
N LEU A 134 25.84 2.85 -1.98
CA LEU A 134 25.57 3.90 -1.03
C LEU A 134 25.77 5.26 -1.71
N GLU A 135 24.68 6.02 -1.88
CA GLU A 135 24.68 7.33 -2.51
C GLU A 135 24.33 8.42 -1.49
N GLY A 136 24.74 9.67 -1.74
CA GLY A 136 24.38 10.83 -0.93
C GLY A 136 25.08 10.94 0.43
N LEU A 137 25.98 10.01 0.79
CA LEU A 137 26.62 9.93 2.10
C LEU A 137 28.01 10.55 2.13
N LYS A 138 28.35 11.22 3.25
CA LYS A 138 29.73 11.61 3.56
C LYS A 138 30.59 10.38 3.84
N ARG A 139 31.92 10.55 3.74
CA ARG A 139 32.87 9.43 3.92
C ARG A 139 32.66 8.67 5.24
N ALA A 140 32.57 9.38 6.37
CA ALA A 140 32.40 8.77 7.68
C ALA A 140 31.06 8.04 7.80
N GLN A 141 29.96 8.59 7.25
CA GLN A 141 28.65 7.95 7.22
C GLN A 141 28.68 6.67 6.40
N ARG A 142 29.37 6.69 5.26
CA ARG A 142 29.52 5.50 4.40
C ARG A 142 30.33 4.41 5.09
N GLU A 143 31.39 4.76 5.82
CA GLU A 143 32.17 3.82 6.59
C GLU A 143 31.36 3.20 7.73
N TYR A 144 30.53 4.00 8.42
CA TYR A 144 29.61 3.53 9.46
C TYR A 144 28.56 2.54 8.92
N ILE A 145 27.84 2.93 7.87
CA ILE A 145 26.80 2.06 7.28
C ILE A 145 27.41 0.77 6.73
N ARG A 146 28.63 0.83 6.19
CA ARG A 146 29.31 -0.36 5.68
C ARG A 146 29.45 -1.46 6.73
N ASP A 147 29.56 -1.09 8.00
CA ASP A 147 29.69 -2.05 9.10
C ASP A 147 28.36 -2.79 9.36
N PHE A 148 27.23 -2.12 9.16
CA PHE A 148 25.89 -2.74 9.27
C PHE A 148 25.53 -3.59 8.07
N VAL A 149 25.98 -3.21 6.88
CA VAL A 149 25.70 -3.94 5.64
C VAL A 149 26.71 -5.07 5.43
N GLN A 150 27.50 -5.43 6.44
CA GLN A 150 28.44 -6.56 6.47
C GLN A 150 29.32 -6.70 5.22
N VAL A 151 29.98 -5.64 4.83
CA VAL A 151 31.10 -5.77 3.91
C VAL A 151 32.22 -6.50 4.67
N ASP A 152 32.61 -7.68 4.21
CA ASP A 152 33.73 -8.38 4.82
C ASP A 152 34.99 -7.49 4.73
N ARG A 153 35.43 -6.98 5.89
CA ARG A 153 36.61 -6.11 6.00
C ARG A 153 37.90 -6.82 5.61
N ARG A 154 37.90 -8.17 5.61
CA ARG A 154 39.07 -9.00 5.33
C ARG A 154 39.28 -9.22 3.83
N THR A 155 38.21 -9.08 3.04
CA THR A 155 38.27 -9.32 1.60
C THR A 155 37.54 -8.17 0.86
N PRO A 156 38.22 -7.04 0.59
CA PRO A 156 37.60 -5.92 -0.11
C PRO A 156 37.02 -6.38 -1.45
N GLY A 157 35.72 -6.15 -1.66
CA GLY A 157 35.04 -6.46 -2.91
C GLY A 157 34.22 -7.76 -2.90
N ILE A 158 34.31 -8.59 -1.86
CA ILE A 158 33.38 -9.72 -1.68
C ILE A 158 32.30 -9.29 -0.70
N GLN A 159 31.12 -9.09 -1.20
CA GLN A 159 29.93 -8.85 -0.42
C GLN A 159 29.27 -10.19 -0.11
N ARG A 160 28.94 -10.44 1.17
CA ARG A 160 28.17 -11.62 1.53
C ARG A 160 26.71 -11.41 1.09
N PRO A 161 26.13 -12.35 0.33
CA PRO A 161 24.72 -12.27 0.04
C PRO A 161 23.89 -12.18 1.33
N MET A 162 22.93 -11.26 1.37
CA MET A 162 22.09 -10.97 2.53
C MET A 162 20.63 -11.21 2.17
N GLY A 163 19.89 -11.90 3.02
CA GLY A 163 18.45 -12.08 2.89
C GLY A 163 17.68 -10.80 3.22
N PHE A 164 16.42 -10.75 2.82
CA PHE A 164 15.55 -9.57 3.02
C PHE A 164 15.37 -9.23 4.50
N GLU A 165 15.12 -10.18 5.36
CA GLU A 165 14.92 -9.94 6.80
C GLU A 165 16.18 -9.36 7.45
N GLU A 166 17.34 -9.93 7.14
CA GLU A 166 18.62 -9.42 7.62
C GLU A 166 18.89 -7.99 7.13
N LEU A 167 18.61 -7.71 5.85
CA LEU A 167 18.73 -6.35 5.31
C LEU A 167 17.80 -5.38 6.01
N LYS A 168 16.55 -5.79 6.24
CA LYS A 168 15.54 -4.98 6.92
C LYS A 168 15.98 -4.64 8.35
N ASP A 169 16.42 -5.62 9.12
CA ASP A 169 16.86 -5.42 10.48
C ASP A 169 18.07 -4.47 10.56
N ASN A 170 19.06 -4.66 9.69
CA ASN A 170 20.21 -3.76 9.59
C ASN A 170 19.82 -2.32 9.22
N LEU A 171 18.86 -2.14 8.31
CA LEU A 171 18.34 -0.81 7.96
C LEU A 171 17.62 -0.15 9.15
N PHE A 172 16.83 -0.91 9.90
CA PHE A 172 16.17 -0.39 11.10
C PHE A 172 17.17 0.03 12.18
N GLU A 173 18.25 -0.72 12.40
CA GLU A 173 19.32 -0.33 13.33
C GLU A 173 19.99 0.99 12.93
N VAL A 174 20.30 1.16 11.65
CA VAL A 174 20.88 2.40 11.12
C VAL A 174 19.94 3.58 11.34
N LEU A 175 18.64 3.40 11.13
CA LEU A 175 17.64 4.46 11.32
C LEU A 175 17.39 4.79 12.79
N ALA A 176 17.38 3.79 13.67
CA ALA A 176 17.17 3.96 15.09
C ALA A 176 18.28 4.79 15.75
N GLY A 177 19.49 4.82 15.14
CA GLY A 177 20.61 5.67 15.59
C GLY A 177 20.37 7.17 15.43
N GLY A 178 19.36 7.59 14.66
CA GLY A 178 18.95 9.00 14.51
C GLY A 178 19.90 9.89 13.69
N ASP A 179 21.03 9.35 13.24
CA ASP A 179 22.06 10.10 12.48
C ASP A 179 21.72 10.22 10.98
N PHE A 180 20.68 9.53 10.53
CA PHE A 180 20.27 9.49 9.13
C PHE A 180 18.78 9.79 8.98
N THR A 181 18.47 10.69 8.06
CA THR A 181 17.14 10.79 7.46
C THR A 181 17.17 9.93 6.20
N MET A 182 16.35 8.91 6.11
CA MET A 182 16.38 8.00 4.99
C MET A 182 15.40 8.41 3.93
N ASP A 183 15.92 8.51 2.70
CA ASP A 183 15.13 8.24 1.52
C ASP A 183 14.94 6.71 1.39
N PHE A 184 13.94 6.29 0.66
CA PHE A 184 13.61 4.87 0.54
C PHE A 184 14.74 4.07 -0.14
N PRO A 185 15.06 2.86 0.36
CA PRO A 185 15.99 1.98 -0.32
C PRO A 185 15.40 1.58 -1.68
N VAL A 186 16.22 1.71 -2.74
CA VAL A 186 15.83 1.27 -4.08
C VAL A 186 16.36 -0.14 -4.31
N VAL A 187 15.46 -1.09 -4.43
CA VAL A 187 15.79 -2.48 -4.79
C VAL A 187 15.74 -2.62 -6.31
N ARG A 188 16.81 -3.15 -6.90
CA ARG A 188 16.88 -3.48 -8.33
C ARG A 188 17.19 -4.96 -8.48
N TYR A 189 16.43 -5.62 -9.34
CA TYR A 189 16.69 -7.01 -9.72
C TYR A 189 17.54 -7.02 -10.98
N ASP A 190 18.70 -7.65 -10.91
CA ASP A 190 19.56 -7.86 -12.08
C ASP A 190 19.24 -9.20 -12.74
N SER A 191 18.42 -9.16 -13.79
CA SER A 191 18.04 -10.35 -14.56
C SER A 191 19.20 -11.01 -15.33
N LEU A 192 20.33 -10.33 -15.45
CA LEU A 192 21.52 -10.84 -16.15
C LEU A 192 22.41 -11.68 -15.22
N ARG A 193 22.31 -11.45 -13.91
CA ARG A 193 23.00 -12.27 -12.90
C ARG A 193 22.13 -13.46 -12.51
N LYS A 194 21.96 -14.40 -13.43
CA LYS A 194 21.41 -15.71 -13.09
C LYS A 194 22.50 -16.50 -12.38
N GLY A 195 22.46 -16.46 -11.05
CA GLY A 195 23.22 -17.39 -10.23
C GLY A 195 22.49 -18.72 -10.13
#